data_a5d38113a0f340d636b9edd33f868d28
#
_entry.id   a5d38113a0f340d636b9edd33f868d28
#
_cell.length_a   1.000
_cell.length_b   1.000
_cell.length_c   1.000
_cell.angle_alpha   90.00
_cell.angle_beta   90.00
_cell.angle_gamma   90.00
#
_symmetry.space_group_name_H-M   'P 1'
#
loop_
_entity.id
_entity.type
_entity.pdbx_description
1 polymer ?
#
loop_
_entity_poly.entity_id
_entity_poly.type
_entity_poly.pdbx_seq_one_letter_code
_entity_poly.pdbx_strand_id
1 'polypeptide(L)'
;MLDEMAEAFPPVFFEELNGGILLQEEAKLDPMFPEGEVYFMGEYVQDGYLGRYINLYYGSFLASARNEDWDEETWKEELYTTLAHELTHHVEGLANAHGLDDKDEEQLLRMLEEYQTEFPKEP
;
A
#
# COMPACT_ATOMS: atom_id res chain seq x y z
N MET A 1 -7.70 -12.73 -1.12
CA MET A 1 -7.64 -11.64 -0.10
C MET A 1 -7.16 -10.32 -0.69
N LEU A 2 -6.01 -10.31 -1.35
CA LEU A 2 -5.47 -9.06 -1.93
C LEU A 2 -6.37 -8.49 -3.03
N ASP A 3 -6.90 -9.31 -3.90
CA ASP A 3 -7.79 -8.87 -4.97
C ASP A 3 -9.03 -8.16 -4.42
N GLU A 4 -9.61 -8.70 -3.36
CA GLU A 4 -10.75 -8.09 -2.69
C GLU A 4 -10.40 -6.75 -2.06
N MET A 5 -9.20 -6.64 -1.48
CA MET A 5 -8.73 -5.39 -0.90
C MET A 5 -8.56 -4.32 -1.98
N ALA A 6 -7.96 -4.70 -3.12
CA ALA A 6 -7.77 -3.77 -4.23
C ALA A 6 -9.12 -3.29 -4.78
N GLU A 7 -10.10 -4.18 -4.89
CA GLU A 7 -11.44 -3.83 -5.38
C GLU A 7 -12.19 -2.87 -4.45
N ALA A 8 -11.79 -2.81 -3.17
CA ALA A 8 -12.40 -1.89 -2.21
C ALA A 8 -12.08 -0.42 -2.50
N PHE A 9 -11.04 -0.16 -3.29
CA PHE A 9 -10.65 1.21 -3.64
C PHE A 9 -11.23 1.62 -4.99
N PRO A 10 -11.67 2.89 -5.13
CA PRO A 10 -12.13 3.39 -6.43
C PRO A 10 -11.06 3.25 -7.51
N PRO A 11 -11.45 2.92 -8.75
CA PRO A 11 -10.48 2.75 -9.86
C PRO A 11 -9.56 3.94 -10.09
N VAL A 12 -10.00 5.15 -9.75
CA VAL A 12 -9.21 6.37 -9.94
C VAL A 12 -7.85 6.30 -9.23
N PHE A 13 -7.77 5.56 -8.13
CA PHE A 13 -6.51 5.44 -7.37
C PHE A 13 -5.48 4.57 -8.08
N PHE A 14 -5.90 3.79 -9.09
CA PHE A 14 -5.00 2.92 -9.84
C PHE A 14 -4.63 3.48 -11.22
N GLU A 15 -5.10 4.67 -11.56
CA GLU A 15 -4.76 5.30 -12.83
C GLU A 15 -3.25 5.48 -12.95
N GLU A 16 -2.70 5.10 -14.09
CA GLU A 16 -1.28 5.17 -14.40
C GLU A 16 -0.37 4.33 -13.50
N LEU A 17 -0.94 3.40 -12.75
CA LEU A 17 -0.17 2.41 -12.01
C LEU A 17 0.17 1.27 -12.98
N ASN A 18 1.04 1.57 -13.95
CA ASN A 18 1.28 0.73 -15.12
C ASN A 18 1.90 -0.62 -14.80
N GLY A 19 2.71 -0.70 -13.77
CA GLY A 19 3.31 -1.95 -13.32
C GLY A 19 2.43 -2.75 -12.38
N GLY A 20 1.32 -2.17 -11.93
CA GLY A 20 0.37 -2.84 -11.05
C GLY A 20 0.87 -3.05 -9.63
N ILE A 21 0.30 -4.04 -8.97
CA ILE A 21 0.67 -4.44 -7.63
C ILE A 21 1.38 -5.78 -7.73
N LEU A 22 2.64 -5.83 -7.27
CA LEU A 22 3.48 -7.03 -7.32
C LEU A 22 3.61 -7.61 -5.92
N LEU A 23 3.41 -8.91 -5.81
CA LEU A 23 3.56 -9.61 -4.54
C LEU A 23 4.94 -10.27 -4.51
N GLN A 24 5.79 -9.81 -3.61
CA GLN A 24 7.13 -10.35 -3.42
C GLN A 24 7.11 -11.36 -2.27
N GLU A 25 7.77 -12.48 -2.48
CA GLU A 25 7.79 -13.55 -1.46
C GLU A 25 8.72 -13.25 -0.29
N GLU A 26 9.69 -12.37 -0.50
CA GLU A 26 10.70 -12.06 0.51
C GLU A 26 10.17 -11.23 1.67
N ALA A 27 10.88 -11.32 2.79
CA ALA A 27 10.72 -10.40 3.92
C ALA A 27 11.81 -9.33 3.78
N LYS A 28 11.43 -8.05 3.78
CA LYS A 28 12.38 -6.96 3.63
C LYS A 28 12.54 -6.22 4.94
N LEU A 29 13.70 -6.37 5.56
CA LEU A 29 14.00 -5.68 6.82
C LEU A 29 14.27 -4.21 6.59
N ASP A 30 13.81 -3.38 7.53
CA ASP A 30 14.12 -1.96 7.52
C ASP A 30 15.57 -1.76 7.99
N PRO A 31 16.44 -1.18 7.15
CA PRO A 31 17.86 -1.01 7.50
C PRO A 31 18.09 -0.05 8.67
N MET A 32 17.10 0.76 9.03
CA MET A 32 17.21 1.63 10.19
C MET A 32 17.05 0.87 11.51
N PHE A 33 16.59 -0.38 11.45
CA PHE A 33 16.37 -1.23 12.60
C PHE A 33 17.13 -2.55 12.40
N PRO A 34 18.46 -2.53 12.55
CA PRO A 34 19.30 -3.68 12.20
C PRO A 34 19.08 -4.93 13.05
N GLU A 35 18.33 -4.82 14.11
CA GLU A 35 18.03 -5.96 15.00
C GLU A 35 16.99 -6.92 14.45
N GLY A 36 16.44 -6.62 13.28
CA GLY A 36 15.62 -7.57 12.54
C GLY A 36 14.17 -7.68 12.98
N GLU A 37 13.65 -6.69 13.69
CA GLU A 37 12.28 -6.72 14.20
C GLU A 37 11.29 -5.89 13.39
N VAL A 38 11.80 -4.99 12.51
CA VAL A 38 10.96 -4.10 11.72
C VAL A 38 11.12 -4.42 10.24
N TYR A 39 10.00 -4.61 9.58
CA TYR A 39 9.95 -4.98 8.17
C TYR A 39 9.25 -3.91 7.35
N PHE A 40 9.70 -3.72 6.11
CA PHE A 40 8.92 -3.01 5.12
C PHE A 40 7.80 -3.93 4.63
N MET A 41 6.57 -3.48 4.76
CA MET A 41 5.40 -4.23 4.31
C MET A 41 5.11 -3.97 2.84
N GLY A 42 5.36 -2.76 2.36
CA GLY A 42 5.13 -2.37 0.99
C GLY A 42 6.07 -1.26 0.56
N GLU A 43 6.07 -1.00 -0.74
CA GLU A 43 6.95 0.01 -1.33
C GLU A 43 6.32 0.51 -2.63
N TYR A 44 6.28 1.82 -2.81
CA TYR A 44 5.89 2.43 -4.08
C TYR A 44 7.13 2.76 -4.88
N VAL A 45 7.16 2.31 -6.14
CA VAL A 45 8.33 2.48 -7.00
C VAL A 45 7.95 3.23 -8.27
N GLN A 46 8.78 4.19 -8.66
CA GLN A 46 8.71 4.85 -9.96
C GLN A 46 9.95 4.45 -10.75
N ASP A 47 9.75 3.60 -11.74
CA ASP A 47 10.81 3.06 -12.58
C ASP A 47 10.64 3.59 -13.99
N GLY A 48 11.71 4.09 -14.59
CA GLY A 48 11.66 4.59 -15.95
C GLY A 48 11.33 3.54 -17.01
N TYR A 49 11.47 2.27 -16.66
CA TYR A 49 11.25 1.14 -17.55
C TYR A 49 9.89 0.48 -17.33
N LEU A 50 9.57 0.16 -16.08
CA LEU A 50 8.33 -0.52 -15.71
C LEU A 50 7.19 0.45 -15.39
N GLY A 51 7.49 1.74 -15.32
CA GLY A 51 6.52 2.73 -14.91
C GLY A 51 6.35 2.78 -13.39
N ARG A 52 5.12 2.95 -12.94
CA ARG A 52 4.82 3.05 -11.52
C ARG A 52 4.21 1.75 -11.05
N TYR A 53 4.67 1.24 -9.91
CA TYR A 53 4.14 0.00 -9.36
C TYR A 53 4.29 -0.03 -7.83
N ILE A 54 3.56 -0.95 -7.22
CA ILE A 54 3.59 -1.17 -5.78
C ILE A 54 4.10 -2.59 -5.53
N ASN A 55 5.10 -2.71 -4.66
CA ASN A 55 5.54 -4.01 -4.16
C ASN A 55 4.89 -4.25 -2.80
N LEU A 56 4.34 -5.44 -2.60
CA LEU A 56 3.90 -5.90 -1.29
C LEU A 56 4.78 -7.09 -0.91
N TYR A 57 5.40 -7.02 0.25
CA TYR A 57 6.34 -8.05 0.70
C TYR A 57 5.63 -9.09 1.56
N TYR A 58 5.20 -10.17 0.93
CA TYR A 58 4.47 -11.23 1.59
C TYR A 58 5.24 -11.83 2.78
N GLY A 59 6.55 -12.03 2.60
CA GLY A 59 7.41 -12.52 3.68
C GLY A 59 7.43 -11.60 4.90
N SER A 60 7.36 -10.27 4.67
CA SER A 60 7.29 -9.29 5.75
C SER A 60 5.98 -9.42 6.51
N PHE A 61 4.86 -9.61 5.80
CA PHE A 61 3.57 -9.85 6.45
C PHE A 61 3.59 -11.14 7.27
N LEU A 62 4.14 -12.22 6.70
CA LEU A 62 4.25 -13.49 7.43
C LEU A 62 5.09 -13.37 8.70
N ALA A 63 6.24 -12.70 8.62
CA ALA A 63 7.11 -12.53 9.77
C ALA A 63 6.41 -11.73 10.87
N SER A 64 5.75 -10.64 10.50
CA SER A 64 5.01 -9.82 11.46
C SER A 64 3.83 -10.57 12.05
N ALA A 65 3.11 -11.33 11.23
CA ALA A 65 1.98 -12.13 11.67
C ALA A 65 2.39 -13.17 12.69
N ARG A 66 3.53 -13.83 12.48
CA ARG A 66 4.06 -14.82 13.42
C ARG A 66 4.49 -14.19 14.74
N ASN A 67 5.14 -13.03 14.66
CA ASN A 67 5.62 -12.34 15.85
C ASN A 67 4.49 -11.79 16.72
N GLU A 68 3.40 -11.35 16.07
CA GLU A 68 2.29 -10.70 16.74
C GLU A 68 1.03 -11.57 16.82
N ASP A 69 1.10 -12.78 16.27
CA ASP A 69 0.00 -13.75 16.29
C ASP A 69 -1.30 -13.18 15.68
N TRP A 70 -1.20 -12.73 14.43
CA TRP A 70 -2.33 -12.12 13.73
C TRP A 70 -3.45 -13.11 13.44
N ASP A 71 -4.70 -12.69 13.69
CA ASP A 71 -5.87 -13.40 13.20
C ASP A 71 -6.18 -12.94 11.76
N GLU A 72 -7.21 -13.53 11.15
CA GLU A 72 -7.58 -13.20 9.77
C GLU A 72 -7.98 -11.75 9.61
N GLU A 73 -8.68 -11.19 10.58
CA GLU A 73 -9.10 -9.78 10.54
C GLU A 73 -7.89 -8.85 10.56
N THR A 74 -6.90 -9.15 11.42
CA THR A 74 -5.67 -8.37 11.49
C THR A 74 -4.90 -8.44 10.18
N TRP A 75 -4.83 -9.61 9.55
CA TRP A 75 -4.23 -9.77 8.24
C TRP A 75 -4.87 -8.83 7.21
N LYS A 76 -6.21 -8.81 7.16
CA LYS A 76 -6.94 -7.95 6.23
C LYS A 76 -6.68 -6.49 6.51
N GLU A 77 -6.70 -6.10 7.77
CA GLU A 77 -6.48 -4.72 8.17
C GLU A 77 -5.08 -4.25 7.78
N GLU A 78 -4.07 -5.08 8.02
CA GLU A 78 -2.69 -4.73 7.68
C GLU A 78 -2.47 -4.63 6.18
N LEU A 79 -3.03 -5.56 5.39
CA LEU A 79 -2.96 -5.49 3.94
C LEU A 79 -3.64 -4.23 3.41
N TYR A 80 -4.83 -3.94 3.91
CA TYR A 80 -5.61 -2.77 3.52
C TYR A 80 -4.86 -1.47 3.83
N THR A 81 -4.34 -1.36 5.05
CA THR A 81 -3.62 -0.16 5.49
C THR A 81 -2.35 0.05 4.67
N THR A 82 -1.62 -1.04 4.40
CA THR A 82 -0.40 -0.96 3.59
C THR A 82 -0.73 -0.52 2.16
N LEU A 83 -1.75 -1.12 1.55
CA LEU A 83 -2.14 -0.76 0.20
C LEU A 83 -2.58 0.70 0.12
N ALA A 84 -3.40 1.16 1.06
CA ALA A 84 -3.84 2.55 1.12
C ALA A 84 -2.65 3.52 1.24
N HIS A 85 -1.66 3.15 2.07
CA HIS A 85 -0.45 3.95 2.25
C HIS A 85 0.34 4.07 0.94
N GLU A 86 0.55 2.96 0.23
CA GLU A 86 1.29 2.99 -1.03
C GLU A 86 0.51 3.69 -2.14
N LEU A 87 -0.82 3.56 -2.17
CA LEU A 87 -1.65 4.32 -3.11
C LEU A 87 -1.58 5.82 -2.84
N THR A 88 -1.43 6.22 -1.59
CA THR A 88 -1.22 7.64 -1.25
C THR A 88 0.05 8.16 -1.92
N HIS A 89 1.15 7.40 -1.85
CA HIS A 89 2.39 7.76 -2.54
C HIS A 89 2.21 7.83 -4.06
N HIS A 90 1.41 6.92 -4.61
CA HIS A 90 1.12 6.92 -6.04
C HIS A 90 0.38 8.20 -6.46
N VAL A 91 -0.65 8.59 -5.72
CA VAL A 91 -1.41 9.81 -6.01
C VAL A 91 -0.51 11.06 -5.88
N GLU A 92 0.31 11.12 -4.85
CA GLU A 92 1.27 12.21 -4.67
C GLU A 92 2.26 12.28 -5.84
N GLY A 93 2.74 11.11 -6.29
CA GLY A 93 3.65 11.03 -7.43
C GLY A 93 3.01 11.50 -8.73
N LEU A 94 1.74 11.16 -8.96
CA LEU A 94 1.00 11.61 -10.14
C LEU A 94 0.78 13.13 -10.09
N ALA A 95 0.45 13.66 -8.94
CA ALA A 95 0.25 15.10 -8.78
C ALA A 95 1.50 15.88 -9.15
N ASN A 96 2.67 15.40 -8.68
CA ASN A 96 3.94 16.03 -9.01
C ASN A 96 4.29 15.91 -10.50
N ALA A 97 3.98 14.76 -11.11
CA ALA A 97 4.32 14.50 -12.51
C ALA A 97 3.43 15.26 -13.50
N HIS A 98 2.16 15.41 -13.17
CA HIS A 98 1.17 15.96 -14.10
C HIS A 98 0.64 17.34 -13.71
N GLY A 99 1.12 17.91 -12.64
CA GLY A 99 0.68 19.22 -12.18
C GLY A 99 -0.81 19.26 -11.86
N LEU A 100 -1.30 18.22 -11.18
CA LEU A 100 -2.71 18.20 -10.77
C LEU A 100 -3.03 19.45 -9.95
N ASP A 101 -4.24 19.97 -10.15
CA ASP A 101 -4.76 21.07 -9.35
C ASP A 101 -4.70 20.67 -7.88
N ASP A 102 -4.25 21.57 -7.03
CA ASP A 102 -4.14 21.35 -5.59
C ASP A 102 -5.43 20.80 -4.98
N LYS A 103 -6.57 21.23 -5.50
CA LYS A 103 -7.87 20.75 -5.02
C LYS A 103 -8.11 19.28 -5.35
N ASP A 104 -7.74 18.85 -6.55
CA ASP A 104 -7.95 17.48 -6.98
C ASP A 104 -7.04 16.53 -6.19
N GLU A 105 -5.78 16.92 -6.01
CA GLU A 105 -4.84 16.17 -5.19
C GLU A 105 -5.34 16.08 -3.75
N GLU A 106 -5.72 17.20 -3.18
CA GLU A 106 -6.21 17.27 -1.80
C GLU A 106 -7.43 16.39 -1.60
N GLN A 107 -8.35 16.41 -2.57
CA GLN A 107 -9.56 15.59 -2.51
C GLN A 107 -9.23 14.09 -2.55
N LEU A 108 -8.34 13.67 -3.45
CA LEU A 108 -7.95 12.27 -3.57
C LEU A 108 -7.21 11.80 -2.32
N LEU A 109 -6.31 12.61 -1.79
CA LEU A 109 -5.57 12.26 -0.58
C LEU A 109 -6.49 12.16 0.64
N ARG A 110 -7.47 13.04 0.72
CA ARG A 110 -8.48 12.99 1.79
C ARG A 110 -9.31 11.71 1.70
N MET A 111 -9.71 11.32 0.50
CA MET A 111 -10.44 10.07 0.30
C MET A 111 -9.61 8.86 0.73
N LEU A 112 -8.32 8.83 0.37
CA LEU A 112 -7.43 7.75 0.79
C LEU A 112 -7.23 7.71 2.30
N GLU A 113 -7.14 8.86 2.93
CA GLU A 113 -7.04 8.95 4.38
C GLU A 113 -8.26 8.35 5.06
N GLU A 114 -9.46 8.63 4.52
CA GLU A 114 -10.69 8.01 5.00
C GLU A 114 -10.63 6.48 4.88
N TYR A 115 -10.14 5.98 3.75
CA TYR A 115 -9.97 4.54 3.56
C TYR A 115 -8.99 3.92 4.55
N GLN A 116 -7.93 4.64 4.91
CA GLN A 116 -6.97 4.16 5.90
C GLN A 116 -7.57 4.06 7.30
N THR A 117 -8.41 5.02 7.68
CA THR A 117 -8.97 5.10 9.02
C THR A 117 -10.25 4.31 9.20
N GLU A 118 -10.97 4.07 8.10
CA GLU A 118 -12.27 3.41 8.11
C GLU A 118 -12.20 2.00 7.54
N PHE A 119 -11.23 1.21 8.00
CA PHE A 119 -11.20 -0.19 7.61
C PHE A 119 -12.55 -0.83 7.97
N PRO A 120 -13.23 -1.45 6.98
CA PRO A 120 -14.55 -2.04 7.25
C PRO A 120 -14.39 -3.26 8.13
N LYS A 121 -14.65 -3.06 9.41
CA LYS A 121 -14.66 -4.17 10.36
C LYS A 121 -16.01 -4.84 10.25
N GLU A 122 -15.98 -6.13 10.01
CA GLU A 122 -17.20 -6.90 10.04
C GLU A 122 -17.74 -6.93 11.46
N PRO A 123 -19.05 -6.82 11.64
CA PRO A 123 -19.66 -6.86 12.95
C PRO A 123 -19.49 -8.22 13.62
#